data_8a482f2feb5350bac9d269df091f7d2d
#
_entry.id   8a482f2feb5350bac9d269df091f7d2d
#
_cell.length_a   1.000
_cell.length_b   1.000
_cell.length_c   1.000
_cell.angle_alpha   90.00
_cell.angle_beta   90.00
_cell.angle_gamma   90.00
#
_symmetry.space_group_name_H-M   'P 1'
#
loop_
_entity.id
_entity.type
_entity.pdbx_description
1 polymer ?
#
loop_
_entity_poly.entity_id
_entity_poly.type
_entity_poly.pdbx_seq_one_letter_code
_entity_poly.pdbx_strand_id
1 'polypeptide(L)'
;MSFLRWAIVTVPLIVLLGFLAGRSVPVGSDSAWYAALAKPPLTPPGWVFPLAWTSLYIAMGLALAMILNARGARLRGLGIALFVAQFALNLAWTPLFFGAHRITASVGVIAAMLVLSIAATVVFSRIRLAAAWLMVPYMVWISFAGMLAYGIGALNPDAETLVPPAHTSQML
;
A
#
# COMPACT_ATOMS: atom_id res chain seq x y z
N MET A 1 -18.53 21.95 -3.59
CA MET A 1 -18.13 21.45 -2.26
C MET A 1 -16.78 22.09 -1.95
N SER A 2 -16.54 22.49 -0.68
CA SER A 2 -15.25 23.01 -0.24
C SER A 2 -14.23 21.87 -0.08
N PHE A 3 -12.93 22.20 -0.02
CA PHE A 3 -11.86 21.25 0.27
C PHE A 3 -12.17 20.41 1.53
N LEU A 4 -12.63 21.04 2.61
CA LEU A 4 -12.95 20.37 3.87
C LEU A 4 -14.03 19.28 3.69
N ARG A 5 -15.06 19.55 2.91
CA ARG A 5 -16.11 18.54 2.64
C ARG A 5 -15.56 17.32 1.88
N TRP A 6 -14.63 17.55 0.95
CA TRP A 6 -13.96 16.45 0.26
C TRP A 6 -13.04 15.68 1.23
N ALA A 7 -12.27 16.37 2.07
CA ALA A 7 -11.35 15.73 3.02
C ALA A 7 -12.11 14.87 4.05
N ILE A 8 -13.25 15.34 4.57
CA ILE A 8 -14.10 14.56 5.51
C ILE A 8 -14.61 13.26 4.87
N VAL A 9 -14.72 13.17 3.56
CA VAL A 9 -15.15 11.96 2.85
C VAL A 9 -13.95 11.10 2.45
N THR A 10 -12.95 11.70 1.77
CA THR A 10 -11.85 10.93 1.18
C THR A 10 -10.90 10.36 2.21
N VAL A 11 -10.57 11.09 3.28
CA VAL A 11 -9.64 10.60 4.31
C VAL A 11 -10.20 9.38 5.01
N PRO A 12 -11.41 9.39 5.60
CA PRO A 12 -11.97 8.18 6.22
C PRO A 12 -12.17 7.04 5.23
N LEU A 13 -12.56 7.33 3.98
CA LEU A 13 -12.75 6.31 2.96
C LEU A 13 -11.44 5.58 2.63
N ILE A 14 -10.35 6.32 2.37
CA ILE A 14 -9.04 5.74 2.04
C ILE A 14 -8.49 4.96 3.23
N VAL A 15 -8.59 5.50 4.46
CA VAL A 15 -8.16 4.82 5.69
C VAL A 15 -8.97 3.54 5.91
N LEU A 16 -10.30 3.59 5.76
CA LEU A 16 -11.18 2.44 5.94
C LEU A 16 -10.85 1.33 4.93
N LEU A 17 -10.74 1.67 3.64
CA LEU A 17 -10.44 0.69 2.60
C LEU A 17 -9.06 0.04 2.82
N GLY A 18 -8.04 0.84 3.19
CA GLY A 18 -6.72 0.33 3.52
C GLY A 18 -6.73 -0.58 4.75
N PHE A 19 -7.49 -0.21 5.78
CA PHE A 19 -7.65 -1.03 6.97
C PHE A 19 -8.38 -2.36 6.67
N LEU A 20 -9.44 -2.33 5.86
CA LEU A 20 -10.15 -3.55 5.44
C LEU A 20 -9.25 -4.47 4.63
N ALA A 21 -8.45 -3.93 3.71
CA ALA A 21 -7.47 -4.72 2.95
C ALA A 21 -6.41 -5.34 3.88
N GLY A 22 -5.91 -4.57 4.86
CA GLY A 22 -4.95 -5.05 5.87
C GLY A 22 -5.50 -6.14 6.79
N ARG A 23 -6.82 -6.22 6.96
CA ARG A 23 -7.50 -7.27 7.76
C ARG A 23 -8.07 -8.41 6.95
N SER A 24 -7.95 -8.39 5.63
CA SER A 24 -8.50 -9.42 4.76
C SER A 24 -7.81 -10.78 4.92
N VAL A 25 -6.58 -10.79 5.39
CA VAL A 25 -5.76 -11.97 5.66
C VAL A 25 -4.88 -11.73 6.89
N PRO A 26 -4.38 -12.78 7.58
CA PRO A 26 -3.38 -12.63 8.64
C PRO A 26 -2.11 -11.98 8.09
N VAL A 27 -1.60 -10.95 8.76
CA VAL A 27 -0.42 -10.19 8.34
C VAL A 27 0.67 -10.16 9.42
N GLY A 28 1.91 -9.95 9.04
CA GLY A 28 3.02 -9.85 9.97
C GLY A 28 3.18 -11.09 10.83
N SER A 29 3.30 -10.93 12.15
CA SER A 29 3.43 -12.03 13.11
C SER A 29 2.22 -12.97 13.16
N ASP A 30 1.04 -12.52 12.77
CA ASP A 30 -0.18 -13.32 12.77
C ASP A 30 -0.24 -14.28 11.57
N SER A 31 0.60 -14.06 10.55
CA SER A 31 0.79 -14.97 9.42
C SER A 31 1.86 -15.99 9.75
N ALA A 32 1.47 -17.25 9.96
CA ALA A 32 2.41 -18.36 10.22
C ALA A 32 3.43 -18.51 9.08
N TRP A 33 2.99 -18.32 7.84
CA TRP A 33 3.87 -18.32 6.67
C TRP A 33 4.93 -17.21 6.77
N TYR A 34 4.52 -15.96 6.98
CA TYR A 34 5.45 -14.83 7.07
C TYR A 34 6.38 -14.94 8.30
N ALA A 35 5.89 -15.48 9.42
CA ALA A 35 6.69 -15.70 10.62
C ALA A 35 7.85 -16.68 10.38
N ALA A 36 7.64 -17.69 9.51
CA ALA A 36 8.65 -18.69 9.16
C ALA A 36 9.73 -18.19 8.19
N LEU A 37 9.51 -17.06 7.49
CA LEU A 37 10.45 -16.56 6.50
C LEU A 37 11.66 -15.88 7.16
N ALA A 38 12.84 -16.02 6.54
CA ALA A 38 14.00 -15.17 6.82
C ALA A 38 13.73 -13.76 6.34
N LYS A 39 14.03 -12.74 7.14
CA LYS A 39 13.75 -11.34 6.86
C LYS A 39 15.03 -10.52 6.68
N PRO A 40 15.05 -9.55 5.77
CA PRO A 40 16.18 -8.61 5.65
C PRO A 40 16.44 -7.89 6.99
N PRO A 41 17.71 -7.56 7.30
CA PRO A 41 18.07 -6.88 8.54
C PRO A 41 17.39 -5.53 8.75
N LEU A 42 16.99 -4.86 7.65
CA LEU A 42 16.30 -3.58 7.69
C LEU A 42 14.78 -3.69 7.93
N THR A 43 14.26 -4.89 8.19
CA THR A 43 12.81 -5.08 8.43
C THR A 43 12.42 -4.37 9.73
N PRO A 44 11.50 -3.37 9.67
CA PRO A 44 11.08 -2.65 10.87
C PRO A 44 10.30 -3.54 11.84
N PRO A 45 10.24 -3.17 13.12
CA PRO A 45 9.32 -3.78 14.06
C PRO A 45 7.86 -3.71 13.59
N GLY A 46 7.06 -4.73 13.88
CA GLY A 46 5.69 -4.88 13.35
C GLY A 46 4.77 -3.67 13.59
N TRP A 47 4.93 -2.96 14.72
CA TRP A 47 4.13 -1.78 15.04
C TRP A 47 4.37 -0.57 14.11
N VAL A 48 5.50 -0.53 13.41
CA VAL A 48 5.83 0.56 12.47
C VAL A 48 4.88 0.53 11.26
N PHE A 49 4.50 -0.66 10.79
CA PHE A 49 3.67 -0.81 9.60
C PHE A 49 2.28 -0.16 9.74
N PRO A 50 1.46 -0.46 10.77
CA PRO A 50 0.14 0.18 10.90
C PRO A 50 0.25 1.69 11.11
N LEU A 51 1.26 2.18 11.83
CA LEU A 51 1.49 3.61 12.01
C LEU A 51 1.81 4.30 10.68
N ALA A 52 2.76 3.74 9.93
CA ALA A 52 3.15 4.27 8.62
C ALA A 52 1.95 4.27 7.66
N TRP A 53 1.27 3.14 7.48
CA TRP A 53 0.13 3.04 6.57
C TRP A 53 -1.01 3.99 6.93
N THR A 54 -1.35 4.13 8.22
CA THR A 54 -2.38 5.08 8.65
C THR A 54 -2.02 6.51 8.26
N SER A 55 -0.78 6.93 8.53
CA SER A 55 -0.30 8.27 8.19
C SER A 55 -0.31 8.52 6.67
N LEU A 56 0.12 7.53 5.90
CA LEU A 56 0.14 7.59 4.43
C LEU A 56 -1.27 7.64 3.84
N TYR A 57 -2.21 6.85 4.34
CA TYR A 57 -3.60 6.87 3.87
C TYR A 57 -4.28 8.21 4.17
N ILE A 58 -3.97 8.83 5.32
CA ILE A 58 -4.44 10.19 5.63
C ILE A 58 -3.88 11.18 4.59
N ALA A 59 -2.57 11.15 4.33
CA ALA A 59 -1.93 12.03 3.35
C ALA A 59 -2.51 11.84 1.94
N MET A 60 -2.70 10.60 1.51
CA MET A 60 -3.31 10.24 0.22
C MET A 60 -4.77 10.72 0.13
N GLY A 61 -5.55 10.58 1.19
CA GLY A 61 -6.93 11.07 1.27
C GLY A 61 -7.00 12.59 1.15
N LEU A 62 -6.07 13.32 1.79
CA LEU A 62 -5.94 14.77 1.67
C LEU A 62 -5.52 15.19 0.25
N ALA A 63 -4.55 14.49 -0.34
CA ALA A 63 -4.12 14.73 -1.71
C ALA A 63 -5.29 14.57 -2.68
N LEU A 64 -6.04 13.48 -2.58
CA LEU A 64 -7.23 13.24 -3.40
C LEU A 64 -8.30 14.31 -3.18
N ALA A 65 -8.54 14.76 -1.96
CA ALA A 65 -9.48 15.84 -1.65
C ALA A 65 -9.11 17.15 -2.37
N MET A 66 -7.82 17.49 -2.40
CA MET A 66 -7.32 18.68 -3.12
C MET A 66 -7.59 18.60 -4.62
N ILE A 67 -7.39 17.43 -5.21
CA ILE A 67 -7.64 17.22 -6.65
C ILE A 67 -9.14 17.22 -6.95
N LEU A 68 -9.95 16.58 -6.12
CA LEU A 68 -11.41 16.59 -6.27
C LEU A 68 -11.99 18.00 -6.14
N ASN A 69 -11.39 18.83 -5.29
CA ASN A 69 -11.80 20.22 -5.12
C ASN A 69 -11.36 21.15 -6.28
N ALA A 70 -10.37 20.76 -7.07
CA ALA A 70 -9.85 21.54 -8.19
C ALA A 70 -10.77 21.41 -9.42
N ARG A 71 -12.03 21.86 -9.30
CA ARG A 71 -13.04 21.81 -10.36
C ARG A 71 -12.59 22.68 -11.55
N GLY A 72 -12.73 22.13 -12.75
CA GLY A 72 -12.32 22.81 -13.99
C GLY A 72 -10.84 22.63 -14.35
N ALA A 73 -10.01 22.03 -13.49
CA ALA A 73 -8.64 21.72 -13.88
C ALA A 73 -8.60 20.65 -14.99
N ARG A 74 -7.92 20.96 -16.11
CA ARG A 74 -7.89 20.15 -17.33
C ARG A 74 -7.48 18.70 -17.12
N LEU A 75 -6.52 18.44 -16.22
CA LEU A 75 -5.96 17.10 -15.95
C LEU A 75 -6.61 16.40 -14.77
N ARG A 76 -7.66 16.98 -14.16
CA ARG A 76 -8.28 16.43 -12.94
C ARG A 76 -8.77 15.00 -13.11
N GLY A 77 -9.45 14.69 -14.21
CA GLY A 77 -9.96 13.34 -14.48
C GLY A 77 -8.83 12.31 -14.59
N LEU A 78 -7.74 12.65 -15.31
CA LEU A 78 -6.56 11.79 -15.42
C LEU A 78 -5.90 11.56 -14.05
N GLY A 79 -5.73 12.63 -13.26
CA GLY A 79 -5.16 12.52 -11.93
C GLY A 79 -5.95 11.59 -11.00
N ILE A 80 -7.29 11.70 -11.03
CA ILE A 80 -8.18 10.80 -10.26
C ILE A 80 -8.06 9.37 -10.77
N ALA A 81 -8.05 9.13 -12.08
CA ALA A 81 -7.95 7.80 -12.66
C ALA A 81 -6.63 7.10 -12.26
N LEU A 82 -5.50 7.81 -12.37
CA LEU A 82 -4.18 7.31 -11.96
C LEU A 82 -4.14 7.01 -10.45
N PHE A 83 -4.72 7.90 -9.63
CA PHE A 83 -4.80 7.67 -8.19
C PHE A 83 -5.63 6.43 -7.86
N VAL A 84 -6.79 6.26 -8.47
CA VAL A 84 -7.66 5.09 -8.25
C VAL A 84 -6.97 3.82 -8.71
N ALA A 85 -6.30 3.82 -9.86
CA ALA A 85 -5.59 2.65 -10.37
C ALA A 85 -4.45 2.20 -9.43
N GLN A 86 -3.58 3.13 -8.99
CA GLN A 86 -2.52 2.79 -8.05
C GLN A 86 -3.07 2.35 -6.69
N PHE A 87 -4.16 2.97 -6.21
CA PHE A 87 -4.78 2.61 -4.94
C PHE A 87 -5.44 1.23 -4.99
N ALA A 88 -6.06 0.85 -6.11
CA ALA A 88 -6.57 -0.50 -6.31
C ALA A 88 -5.46 -1.56 -6.22
N LEU A 89 -4.30 -1.31 -6.84
CA LEU A 89 -3.13 -2.18 -6.68
C LEU A 89 -2.63 -2.23 -5.24
N ASN A 90 -2.66 -1.10 -4.53
CA ASN A 90 -2.29 -1.04 -3.11
C ASN A 90 -3.18 -1.95 -2.26
N LEU A 91 -4.50 -1.90 -2.46
CA LEU A 91 -5.44 -2.76 -1.75
C LEU A 91 -5.26 -4.25 -2.10
N ALA A 92 -4.92 -4.57 -3.33
CA ALA A 92 -4.70 -5.94 -3.80
C ALA A 92 -3.38 -6.54 -3.31
N TRP A 93 -2.41 -5.71 -2.93
CA TRP A 93 -1.08 -6.18 -2.56
C TRP A 93 -1.09 -7.06 -1.30
N THR A 94 -1.82 -6.68 -0.25
CA THR A 94 -1.87 -7.42 1.02
C THR A 94 -2.39 -8.86 0.84
N PRO A 95 -3.55 -9.10 0.21
CA PRO A 95 -4.01 -10.46 -0.05
C PRO A 95 -3.10 -11.23 -1.01
N LEU A 96 -2.43 -10.57 -1.95
CA LEU A 96 -1.50 -11.21 -2.86
C LEU A 96 -0.23 -11.69 -2.15
N PHE A 97 0.37 -10.85 -1.30
CA PHE A 97 1.60 -11.18 -0.58
C PHE A 97 1.34 -12.15 0.57
N PHE A 98 0.44 -11.81 1.51
CA PHE A 98 0.19 -12.58 2.73
C PHE A 98 -0.82 -13.71 2.56
N GLY A 99 -1.78 -13.57 1.64
CA GLY A 99 -2.84 -14.57 1.42
C GLY A 99 -2.47 -15.59 0.36
N ALA A 100 -2.02 -15.13 -0.80
CA ALA A 100 -1.65 -16.00 -1.91
C ALA A 100 -0.16 -16.43 -1.88
N HIS A 101 0.65 -15.88 -0.98
CA HIS A 101 2.09 -16.15 -0.83
C HIS A 101 2.90 -15.91 -2.11
N ARG A 102 2.49 -14.95 -2.95
CA ARG A 102 3.08 -14.67 -4.27
C ARG A 102 4.06 -13.51 -4.19
N ILE A 103 5.28 -13.78 -3.72
CA ILE A 103 6.32 -12.76 -3.48
C ILE A 103 6.71 -12.08 -4.79
N THR A 104 7.02 -12.87 -5.82
CA THR A 104 7.47 -12.35 -7.14
C THR A 104 6.41 -11.45 -7.78
N ALA A 105 5.14 -11.90 -7.77
CA ALA A 105 4.03 -11.10 -8.29
C ALA A 105 3.80 -9.82 -7.46
N SER A 106 3.96 -9.90 -6.14
CA SER A 106 3.82 -8.76 -5.23
C SER A 106 4.88 -7.68 -5.46
N VAL A 107 6.13 -8.07 -5.76
CA VAL A 107 7.19 -7.13 -6.17
C VAL A 107 6.81 -6.44 -7.49
N GLY A 108 6.28 -7.18 -8.46
CA GLY A 108 5.77 -6.63 -9.72
C GLY A 108 4.63 -5.64 -9.51
N VAL A 109 3.69 -5.95 -8.60
CA VAL A 109 2.58 -5.04 -8.22
C VAL A 109 3.12 -3.76 -7.58
N ILE A 110 4.13 -3.84 -6.70
CA ILE A 110 4.76 -2.64 -6.11
C ILE A 110 5.41 -1.78 -7.21
N ALA A 111 6.11 -2.39 -8.17
CA ALA A 111 6.72 -1.66 -9.27
C ALA A 111 5.65 -0.92 -10.10
N ALA A 112 4.54 -1.58 -10.44
CA ALA A 112 3.41 -0.98 -11.14
C ALA A 112 2.76 0.15 -10.31
N MET A 113 2.55 -0.07 -9.01
CA MET A 113 2.07 0.96 -8.07
C MET A 113 2.97 2.19 -8.08
N LEU A 114 4.30 1.99 -8.03
CA LEU A 114 5.26 3.10 -8.00
C LEU A 114 5.19 3.91 -9.29
N VAL A 115 5.16 3.25 -10.45
CA VAL A 115 5.03 3.93 -11.76
C VAL A 115 3.74 4.76 -11.82
N LEU A 116 2.60 4.16 -11.43
CA LEU A 116 1.31 4.88 -11.42
C LEU A 116 1.29 6.02 -10.41
N SER A 117 1.92 5.85 -9.24
CA SER A 117 2.02 6.89 -8.21
C SER A 117 2.88 8.05 -8.67
N ILE A 118 4.00 7.80 -9.36
CA ILE A 118 4.82 8.83 -9.97
C ILE A 118 4.00 9.60 -11.02
N ALA A 119 3.31 8.89 -11.91
CA ALA A 119 2.46 9.50 -12.92
C ALA A 119 1.34 10.36 -12.29
N ALA A 120 0.67 9.84 -11.26
CA ALA A 120 -0.34 10.59 -10.50
C ALA A 120 0.24 11.85 -9.86
N THR A 121 1.42 11.73 -9.23
CA THR A 121 2.10 12.84 -8.55
C THR A 121 2.52 13.92 -9.55
N VAL A 122 3.02 13.56 -10.73
CA VAL A 122 3.33 14.50 -11.81
C VAL A 122 2.06 15.23 -12.30
N VAL A 123 0.95 14.51 -12.45
CA VAL A 123 -0.34 15.15 -12.82
C VAL A 123 -0.84 16.03 -11.67
N PHE A 124 -0.75 15.60 -10.43
CA PHE A 124 -1.15 16.38 -9.25
C PHE A 124 -0.34 17.67 -9.13
N SER A 125 0.97 17.65 -9.42
CA SER A 125 1.81 18.86 -9.37
C SER A 125 1.36 19.94 -10.36
N ARG A 126 0.77 19.54 -11.50
CA ARG A 126 0.20 20.46 -12.51
C ARG A 126 -1.15 21.05 -12.10
N ILE A 127 -1.79 20.51 -11.07
CA ILE A 127 -3.10 20.93 -10.58
C ILE A 127 -2.95 21.63 -9.22
N ARG A 128 -2.29 20.97 -8.27
CA ARG A 128 -2.04 21.42 -6.88
C ARG A 128 -0.74 20.83 -6.37
N LEU A 129 0.30 21.65 -6.28
CA LEU A 129 1.64 21.24 -5.85
C LEU A 129 1.62 20.58 -4.44
N ALA A 130 0.79 21.11 -3.52
CA ALA A 130 0.64 20.52 -2.19
C ALA A 130 0.10 19.08 -2.22
N ALA A 131 -0.79 18.74 -3.16
CA ALA A 131 -1.28 17.37 -3.33
C ALA A 131 -0.15 16.43 -3.81
N ALA A 132 0.73 16.92 -4.69
CA ALA A 132 1.89 16.15 -5.14
C ALA A 132 2.86 15.87 -3.97
N TRP A 133 3.15 16.85 -3.12
CA TRP A 133 4.01 16.66 -1.95
C TRP A 133 3.45 15.65 -0.94
N LEU A 134 2.13 15.59 -0.78
CA LEU A 134 1.48 14.59 0.08
C LEU A 134 1.63 13.14 -0.45
N MET A 135 1.90 12.96 -1.74
CA MET A 135 2.16 11.64 -2.34
C MET A 135 3.62 11.18 -2.17
N VAL A 136 4.56 12.09 -1.92
CA VAL A 136 5.99 11.74 -1.83
C VAL A 136 6.32 10.73 -0.72
N PRO A 137 5.84 10.90 0.53
CA PRO A 137 6.09 9.92 1.60
C PRO A 137 5.58 8.53 1.24
N TYR A 138 4.44 8.44 0.55
CA TYR A 138 3.89 7.17 0.09
C TYR A 138 4.81 6.48 -0.93
N MET A 139 5.32 7.22 -1.92
CA MET A 139 6.27 6.66 -2.90
C MET A 139 7.56 6.17 -2.25
N VAL A 140 8.09 6.90 -1.28
CA VAL A 140 9.27 6.48 -0.49
C VAL A 140 8.97 5.18 0.25
N TRP A 141 7.80 5.10 0.91
CA TRP A 141 7.41 3.91 1.67
C TRP A 141 7.21 2.67 0.80
N ILE A 142 6.52 2.79 -0.35
CA ILE A 142 6.32 1.63 -1.23
C ILE A 142 7.62 1.19 -1.91
N SER A 143 8.57 2.09 -2.18
CA SER A 143 9.90 1.74 -2.66
C SER A 143 10.66 0.91 -1.61
N PHE A 144 10.59 1.34 -0.35
CA PHE A 144 11.15 0.58 0.77
C PHE A 144 10.47 -0.78 0.96
N ALA A 145 9.12 -0.83 0.90
CA ALA A 145 8.37 -2.08 0.97
C ALA A 145 8.72 -3.04 -0.17
N GLY A 146 8.95 -2.51 -1.37
CA GLY A 146 9.41 -3.29 -2.53
C GLY A 146 10.79 -3.89 -2.32
N MET A 147 11.72 -3.13 -1.74
CA MET A 147 13.05 -3.62 -1.37
C MET A 147 12.96 -4.73 -0.32
N LEU A 148 12.10 -4.57 0.69
CA LEU A 148 11.89 -5.62 1.70
C LEU A 148 11.27 -6.88 1.08
N ALA A 149 10.23 -6.75 0.25
CA ALA A 149 9.59 -7.89 -0.40
C ALA A 149 10.56 -8.63 -1.32
N TYR A 150 11.34 -7.91 -2.12
CA TYR A 150 12.40 -8.49 -2.94
C TYR A 150 13.44 -9.23 -2.08
N GLY A 151 13.91 -8.61 -0.99
CA GLY A 151 14.88 -9.21 -0.07
C GLY A 151 14.34 -10.47 0.60
N ILE A 152 13.04 -10.51 0.97
CA ILE A 152 12.40 -11.71 1.49
C ILE A 152 12.42 -12.82 0.44
N GLY A 153 12.08 -12.53 -0.82
CA GLY A 153 12.15 -13.52 -1.90
C GLY A 153 13.56 -14.06 -2.14
N ALA A 154 14.56 -13.19 -2.12
CA ALA A 154 15.97 -13.58 -2.29
C ALA A 154 16.50 -14.47 -1.15
N LEU A 155 16.05 -14.23 0.08
CA LEU A 155 16.43 -15.03 1.26
C LEU A 155 15.65 -16.33 1.37
N ASN A 156 14.52 -16.47 0.68
CA ASN A 156 13.63 -17.62 0.77
C ASN A 156 13.17 -18.06 -0.64
N PRO A 157 14.03 -18.71 -1.44
CA PRO A 157 13.71 -19.10 -2.82
C PRO A 157 12.45 -19.98 -2.95
N ASP A 158 12.19 -20.81 -1.94
CA ASP A 158 11.06 -21.76 -1.92
C ASP A 158 9.82 -21.21 -1.20
N ALA A 159 9.83 -19.92 -0.80
CA ALA A 159 8.77 -19.34 0.02
C ALA A 159 7.36 -19.44 -0.60
N GLU A 160 7.25 -19.35 -1.92
CA GLU A 160 5.97 -19.44 -2.64
C GLU A 160 5.37 -20.84 -2.63
N THR A 161 6.16 -21.87 -2.31
CA THR A 161 5.76 -23.30 -2.26
C THR A 161 5.69 -23.82 -0.83
N LEU A 162 6.14 -23.04 0.18
CA LEU A 162 6.09 -23.43 1.58
C LEU A 162 4.64 -23.60 2.04
N VAL A 163 4.29 -24.82 2.42
CA VAL A 163 3.06 -25.10 3.17
C VAL A 163 3.41 -24.91 4.65
N PRO A 164 2.80 -23.96 5.38
CA PRO A 164 3.02 -23.84 6.81
C PRO A 164 2.70 -25.17 7.51
N PRO A 165 3.50 -25.60 8.50
CA PRO A 165 3.19 -26.80 9.25
C PRO A 165 1.79 -26.65 9.85
N ALA A 166 0.94 -27.66 9.64
CA ALA A 166 -0.37 -27.72 10.26
C ALA A 166 -0.17 -27.64 11.79
N HIS A 167 -0.84 -26.70 12.45
CA HIS A 167 -0.91 -26.69 13.90
C HIS A 167 -1.65 -27.95 14.33
N THR A 168 -0.89 -29.01 14.63
CA THR A 168 -1.42 -30.17 15.37
C THR A 168 -1.73 -29.67 16.77
N SER A 169 -2.98 -29.28 17.01
CA SER A 169 -3.51 -29.18 18.37
C SER A 169 -3.43 -30.60 18.95
N GLN A 170 -2.35 -30.90 19.65
CA GLN A 170 -2.35 -32.06 20.54
C GLN A 170 -3.32 -31.72 21.68
N MET A 171 -4.57 -32.15 21.50
CA MET A 171 -5.45 -32.33 22.64
C MET A 171 -4.86 -33.47 23.48
N LEU A 172 -4.22 -33.12 24.59
CA LEU A 172 -4.01 -33.99 25.73
C LEU A 172 -4.84 -33.48 26.88
#